data_58adc7d3c9c86d21ed25e34d1dfa3f94
#
_entry.id   58adc7d3c9c86d21ed25e34d1dfa3f94
#
_cell.length_a   1.000
_cell.length_b   1.000
_cell.length_c   1.000
_cell.angle_alpha   90.00
_cell.angle_beta   90.00
_cell.angle_gamma   90.00
#
_symmetry.space_group_name_H-M   'P 1'
#
loop_
_entity.id
_entity.type
_entity.pdbx_description
1 polymer ?
#
loop_
_entity_poly.entity_id
_entity_poly.type
_entity_poly.pdbx_seq_one_letter_code
_entity_poly.pdbx_strand_id
1 'polypeptide(L)'
;LANELKAPVVADATSGLREELAHLALTDADALLRENPPAILLRIGDVPVARFWRDLEDIPSTEVFSVTRTGFSGLARPSAVVTGDLEAILHALGDVDPVGDVNGLRAMNKRRKALMEELLITCPDSEQAMVRAFSCFAADGDCIYLGNSMPVRYWNSFAQMAVPTENVRANRGANGIDGQISGFLGVSARCSRSWALVGDLTAMNDSNALALLPQLDTGTRVLGVINNGGGGIFRALPGADVHSEAMRNLLVQPHAYSFKAIAEQWGMRYLAIRTAEDFDQLDALEENSQVLAELIPDREQTE
;
A
#
# COMPACT_ATOMS: atom_id res chain seq x y z
N LEU A 1 -6.48 13.95 -18.85
CA LEU A 1 -6.72 12.67 -19.53
C LEU A 1 -7.71 11.79 -18.75
N ALA A 2 -7.41 11.34 -17.53
CA ALA A 2 -8.29 10.43 -16.78
C ALA A 2 -9.71 11.02 -16.57
N ASN A 3 -9.81 12.30 -16.23
CA ASN A 3 -11.07 12.99 -16.07
C ASN A 3 -11.85 13.16 -17.40
N GLU A 4 -11.17 13.44 -18.48
CA GLU A 4 -11.76 13.58 -19.82
C GLU A 4 -12.28 12.23 -20.33
N LEU A 5 -11.48 11.17 -20.21
CA LEU A 5 -11.87 9.81 -20.55
C LEU A 5 -12.94 9.25 -19.62
N LYS A 6 -13.11 9.85 -18.42
CA LYS A 6 -13.94 9.29 -17.34
C LYS A 6 -13.64 7.81 -17.08
N ALA A 7 -12.39 7.40 -17.33
CA ALA A 7 -11.96 6.02 -17.19
C ALA A 7 -11.83 5.65 -15.71
N PRO A 8 -12.17 4.41 -15.33
CA PRO A 8 -11.84 3.88 -14.03
C PRO A 8 -10.32 3.85 -13.82
N VAL A 9 -9.88 4.19 -12.62
CA VAL A 9 -8.45 4.35 -12.30
C VAL A 9 -8.03 3.43 -11.16
N VAL A 10 -6.85 2.84 -11.30
CA VAL A 10 -6.11 2.20 -10.21
C VAL A 10 -4.84 3.03 -10.02
N ALA A 11 -4.82 3.87 -9.00
CA ALA A 11 -3.67 4.71 -8.68
C ALA A 11 -2.99 4.19 -7.42
N ASP A 12 -1.70 3.84 -7.53
CA ASP A 12 -0.90 3.47 -6.38
C ASP A 12 -0.67 4.68 -5.45
N ALA A 13 -0.56 4.43 -4.15
CA ALA A 13 -0.27 5.46 -3.16
C ALA A 13 1.00 6.27 -3.51
N THR A 14 2.01 5.59 -4.07
CA THR A 14 3.27 6.20 -4.50
C THR A 14 3.17 7.05 -5.77
N SER A 15 1.99 7.11 -6.41
CA SER A 15 1.77 7.93 -7.60
C SER A 15 1.63 9.42 -7.31
N GLY A 16 1.26 9.79 -6.07
CA GLY A 16 0.87 11.15 -5.70
C GLY A 16 -0.49 11.58 -6.28
N LEU A 17 -1.23 10.68 -6.93
CA LEU A 17 -2.50 10.98 -7.62
C LEU A 17 -3.69 10.21 -7.06
N ARG A 18 -3.48 9.31 -6.09
CA ARG A 18 -4.49 8.39 -5.59
C ARG A 18 -5.68 9.13 -4.99
N GLU A 19 -5.44 10.13 -4.17
CA GLU A 19 -6.44 10.93 -3.49
C GLU A 19 -7.13 11.91 -4.46
N GLU A 20 -6.39 12.52 -5.35
CA GLU A 20 -6.93 13.42 -6.38
C GLU A 20 -7.89 12.66 -7.32
N LEU A 21 -7.54 11.44 -7.69
CA LEU A 21 -8.34 10.58 -8.59
C LEU A 21 -9.34 9.68 -7.84
N ALA A 22 -9.57 9.91 -6.55
CA ALA A 22 -10.46 9.07 -5.72
C ALA A 22 -11.88 8.91 -6.29
N HIS A 23 -12.37 9.91 -7.01
CA HIS A 23 -13.70 9.88 -7.67
C HIS A 23 -13.76 8.92 -8.87
N LEU A 24 -12.61 8.52 -9.44
CA LEU A 24 -12.48 7.55 -10.52
C LEU A 24 -11.93 6.21 -10.02
N ALA A 25 -11.50 6.14 -8.76
CA ALA A 25 -10.79 4.99 -8.20
C ALA A 25 -11.68 3.75 -8.14
N LEU A 26 -11.09 2.61 -8.47
CA LEU A 26 -11.70 1.30 -8.28
C LEU A 26 -11.39 0.77 -6.88
N THR A 27 -12.44 0.34 -6.19
CA THR A 27 -12.37 -0.39 -4.92
C THR A 27 -12.24 -1.88 -5.22
N ASP A 28 -11.36 -2.58 -4.52
CA ASP A 28 -11.08 -4.01 -4.77
C ASP A 28 -10.79 -4.27 -6.26
N ALA A 29 -9.92 -3.43 -6.81
CA ALA A 29 -9.61 -3.42 -8.23
C ALA A 29 -9.13 -4.78 -8.75
N ASP A 30 -8.38 -5.54 -7.94
CA ASP A 30 -7.83 -6.84 -8.32
C ASP A 30 -8.94 -7.86 -8.62
N ALA A 31 -9.96 -7.96 -7.76
CA ALA A 31 -11.07 -8.87 -8.00
C ALA A 31 -12.00 -8.33 -9.09
N LEU A 32 -12.33 -7.04 -9.06
CA LEU A 32 -13.26 -6.43 -10.00
C LEU A 32 -12.77 -6.54 -11.45
N LEU A 33 -11.47 -6.26 -11.69
CA LEU A 33 -10.90 -6.31 -13.04
C LEU A 33 -10.61 -7.74 -13.51
N ARG A 34 -10.39 -8.67 -12.58
CA ARG A 34 -10.29 -10.10 -12.94
C ARG A 34 -11.63 -10.67 -13.38
N GLU A 35 -12.71 -10.31 -12.71
CA GLU A 35 -14.08 -10.72 -13.10
C GLU A 35 -14.55 -10.02 -14.38
N ASN A 36 -14.06 -8.79 -14.61
CA ASN A 36 -14.46 -7.94 -15.74
C ASN A 36 -13.23 -7.34 -16.42
N PRO A 37 -12.44 -8.14 -17.15
CA PRO A 37 -11.23 -7.65 -17.81
C PRO A 37 -11.55 -6.53 -18.81
N PRO A 38 -10.83 -5.40 -18.78
CA PRO A 38 -11.00 -4.36 -19.77
C PRO A 38 -10.45 -4.80 -21.12
N ALA A 39 -11.05 -4.31 -22.22
CA ALA A 39 -10.50 -4.53 -23.56
C ALA A 39 -9.14 -3.83 -23.74
N ILE A 40 -9.00 -2.63 -23.17
CA ILE A 40 -7.77 -1.83 -23.22
C ILE A 40 -7.38 -1.40 -21.80
N LEU A 41 -6.09 -1.52 -21.48
CA LEU A 41 -5.50 -1.01 -20.24
C LEU A 41 -4.34 -0.10 -20.58
N LEU A 42 -4.41 1.15 -20.10
CA LEU A 42 -3.31 2.09 -20.18
C LEU A 42 -2.58 2.17 -18.83
N ARG A 43 -1.29 1.85 -18.82
CA ARG A 43 -0.41 2.08 -17.69
C ARG A 43 0.39 3.36 -17.90
N ILE A 44 0.42 4.22 -16.90
CA ILE A 44 1.24 5.43 -16.86
C ILE A 44 2.21 5.30 -15.69
N GLY A 45 3.51 5.34 -15.97
CA GLY A 45 4.57 5.18 -14.96
C GLY A 45 5.05 3.73 -14.79
N ASP A 46 5.50 3.40 -13.57
CA ASP A 46 6.11 2.10 -13.26
C ASP A 46 5.07 0.99 -13.06
N VAL A 47 5.55 -0.23 -12.81
CA VAL A 47 4.69 -1.40 -12.60
C VAL A 47 3.90 -1.22 -11.30
N PRO A 48 2.55 -1.28 -11.35
CA PRO A 48 1.73 -1.07 -10.18
C PRO A 48 1.85 -2.22 -9.16
N VAL A 49 1.46 -1.93 -7.91
CA VAL A 49 1.42 -2.93 -6.83
C VAL A 49 0.27 -3.90 -7.00
N ALA A 50 -0.79 -3.50 -7.71
CA ALA A 50 -2.00 -4.26 -7.92
C ALA A 50 -1.71 -5.65 -8.49
N ARG A 51 -2.32 -6.68 -7.91
CA ARG A 51 -2.16 -8.07 -8.35
C ARG A 51 -2.70 -8.28 -9.76
N PHE A 52 -3.76 -7.57 -10.12
CA PHE A 52 -4.34 -7.62 -11.46
C PHE A 52 -3.29 -7.41 -12.56
N TRP A 53 -2.27 -6.60 -12.32
CA TRP A 53 -1.18 -6.43 -13.26
C TRP A 53 -0.48 -7.74 -13.62
N ARG A 54 -0.23 -8.61 -12.64
CA ARG A 54 0.33 -9.95 -12.88
C ARG A 54 -0.68 -10.87 -13.57
N ASP A 55 -1.95 -10.77 -13.18
CA ASP A 55 -3.01 -11.61 -13.75
C ASP A 55 -3.21 -11.33 -15.24
N LEU A 56 -2.78 -10.17 -15.77
CA LEU A 56 -2.80 -9.84 -17.19
C LEU A 56 -1.98 -10.81 -18.07
N GLU A 57 -1.01 -11.53 -17.50
CA GLU A 57 -0.28 -12.56 -18.26
C GLU A 57 -1.23 -13.66 -18.78
N ASP A 58 -2.28 -13.97 -18.03
CA ASP A 58 -3.26 -14.99 -18.31
C ASP A 58 -4.54 -14.42 -18.97
N ILE A 59 -4.58 -13.11 -19.27
CA ILE A 59 -5.72 -12.42 -19.87
C ILE A 59 -5.32 -11.80 -21.22
N PRO A 60 -5.14 -12.61 -22.27
CA PRO A 60 -4.66 -12.12 -23.57
C PRO A 60 -5.67 -11.22 -24.31
N SER A 61 -6.94 -11.23 -23.89
CA SER A 61 -7.98 -10.37 -24.45
C SER A 61 -7.84 -8.90 -24.08
N THR A 62 -7.05 -8.57 -23.06
CA THR A 62 -6.76 -7.18 -22.67
C THR A 62 -5.53 -6.68 -23.41
N GLU A 63 -5.68 -5.69 -24.27
CA GLU A 63 -4.55 -4.97 -24.87
C GLU A 63 -3.93 -4.02 -23.84
N VAL A 64 -2.60 -4.07 -23.69
CA VAL A 64 -1.88 -3.24 -22.71
C VAL A 64 -0.96 -2.25 -23.43
N PHE A 65 -1.19 -0.98 -23.13
CA PHE A 65 -0.35 0.13 -23.53
C PHE A 65 0.34 0.68 -22.29
N SER A 66 1.65 0.95 -22.39
CA SER A 66 2.43 1.49 -21.28
C SER A 66 3.14 2.76 -21.71
N VAL A 67 3.00 3.83 -20.95
CA VAL A 67 3.78 5.05 -21.06
C VAL A 67 4.71 5.11 -19.84
N THR A 68 6.01 4.99 -20.05
CA THR A 68 6.99 4.84 -18.96
C THR A 68 8.30 5.51 -19.29
N ARG A 69 9.04 5.94 -18.27
CA ARG A 69 10.38 6.50 -18.43
C ARG A 69 11.45 5.44 -18.66
N THR A 70 11.22 4.21 -18.16
CA THR A 70 12.24 3.16 -18.15
C THR A 70 12.18 2.23 -19.36
N GLY A 71 11.10 2.22 -20.13
CA GLY A 71 10.85 1.27 -21.22
C GLY A 71 10.52 -0.15 -20.76
N PHE A 72 10.42 -0.38 -19.44
CA PHE A 72 10.11 -1.69 -18.89
C PHE A 72 8.62 -2.00 -19.02
N SER A 73 8.26 -3.04 -19.79
CA SER A 73 6.87 -3.45 -19.98
C SER A 73 6.22 -3.97 -18.69
N GLY A 74 6.99 -4.66 -17.85
CA GLY A 74 6.50 -5.31 -16.63
C GLY A 74 5.62 -6.54 -16.90
N LEU A 75 5.50 -6.97 -18.17
CA LEU A 75 4.81 -8.17 -18.60
C LEU A 75 5.76 -9.04 -19.43
N ALA A 76 5.63 -10.36 -19.31
CA ALA A 76 6.37 -11.32 -20.12
C ALA A 76 5.76 -11.43 -21.54
N ARG A 77 4.44 -11.23 -21.66
CA ARG A 77 3.78 -11.20 -22.95
C ARG A 77 4.02 -9.89 -23.72
N PRO A 78 3.89 -9.90 -25.05
CA PRO A 78 4.00 -8.68 -25.84
C PRO A 78 3.00 -7.61 -25.41
N SER A 79 3.47 -6.37 -25.30
CA SER A 79 2.62 -5.19 -25.02
C SER A 79 3.28 -3.95 -25.64
N ALA A 80 2.48 -2.95 -25.95
CA ALA A 80 3.00 -1.70 -26.51
C ALA A 80 3.61 -0.84 -25.38
N VAL A 81 4.85 -0.37 -25.60
CA VAL A 81 5.54 0.51 -24.63
C VAL A 81 6.05 1.76 -25.36
N VAL A 82 5.66 2.92 -24.84
CA VAL A 82 6.15 4.22 -25.27
C VAL A 82 7.03 4.79 -24.17
N THR A 83 8.24 5.22 -24.52
CA THR A 83 9.20 5.79 -23.59
C THR A 83 9.45 7.25 -23.89
N GLY A 84 9.67 8.06 -22.85
CA GLY A 84 9.99 9.46 -22.99
C GLY A 84 9.50 10.27 -21.79
N ASP A 85 9.44 11.58 -21.98
CA ASP A 85 8.83 12.46 -21.02
C ASP A 85 7.32 12.23 -20.97
N LEU A 86 6.80 11.90 -19.76
CA LEU A 86 5.40 11.49 -19.60
C LEU A 86 4.43 12.62 -19.95
N GLU A 87 4.76 13.85 -19.59
CA GLU A 87 3.91 15.01 -19.84
C GLU A 87 3.82 15.28 -21.34
N ALA A 88 4.97 15.27 -22.04
CA ALA A 88 5.02 15.47 -23.48
C ALA A 88 4.24 14.37 -24.25
N ILE A 89 4.36 13.12 -23.82
CA ILE A 89 3.64 12.00 -24.45
C ILE A 89 2.12 12.15 -24.22
N LEU A 90 1.68 12.46 -22.99
CA LEU A 90 0.27 12.63 -22.67
C LEU A 90 -0.34 13.83 -23.40
N HIS A 91 0.41 14.93 -23.56
CA HIS A 91 -0.01 16.05 -24.40
C HIS A 91 -0.14 15.68 -25.88
N ALA A 92 0.76 14.84 -26.38
CA ALA A 92 0.73 14.40 -27.77
C ALA A 92 -0.45 13.46 -28.11
N LEU A 93 -1.06 12.82 -27.08
CA LEU A 93 -2.27 12.03 -27.28
C LEU A 93 -3.49 12.89 -27.69
N GLY A 94 -3.45 14.21 -27.43
CA GLY A 94 -4.51 15.14 -27.78
C GLY A 94 -5.86 14.87 -27.10
N ASP A 95 -6.92 15.40 -27.68
CA ASP A 95 -8.29 15.13 -27.23
C ASP A 95 -8.65 13.67 -27.58
N VAL A 96 -8.99 12.89 -26.58
CA VAL A 96 -9.39 11.49 -26.73
C VAL A 96 -10.85 11.35 -26.38
N ASP A 97 -11.65 10.86 -27.33
CA ASP A 97 -13.04 10.55 -27.08
C ASP A 97 -13.19 9.36 -26.14
N PRO A 98 -14.08 9.43 -25.13
CA PRO A 98 -14.36 8.29 -24.26
C PRO A 98 -14.86 7.11 -25.06
N VAL A 99 -14.20 5.96 -24.96
CA VAL A 99 -14.59 4.73 -25.65
C VAL A 99 -15.08 3.70 -24.61
N GLY A 100 -16.30 3.22 -24.83
CA GLY A 100 -16.87 2.10 -24.07
C GLY A 100 -17.85 2.49 -22.97
N ASP A 101 -18.64 1.52 -22.54
CA ASP A 101 -19.58 1.64 -21.44
C ASP A 101 -18.93 1.29 -20.11
N VAL A 102 -18.58 2.31 -19.32
CA VAL A 102 -18.04 2.15 -17.97
C VAL A 102 -19.13 2.14 -16.89
N ASN A 103 -20.41 2.30 -17.24
CA ASN A 103 -21.49 2.45 -16.27
C ASN A 103 -21.72 1.17 -15.46
N GLY A 104 -21.64 0.01 -16.10
CA GLY A 104 -21.74 -1.28 -15.44
C GLY A 104 -20.62 -1.47 -14.41
N LEU A 105 -19.37 -1.18 -14.79
CA LEU A 105 -18.22 -1.28 -13.91
C LEU A 105 -18.32 -0.30 -12.72
N ARG A 106 -18.81 0.94 -12.96
CA ARG A 106 -19.04 1.92 -11.89
C ARG A 106 -20.11 1.47 -10.90
N ALA A 107 -21.20 0.88 -11.40
CA ALA A 107 -22.26 0.36 -10.53
C ALA A 107 -21.73 -0.78 -9.64
N MET A 108 -20.93 -1.69 -10.19
CA MET A 108 -20.27 -2.75 -9.42
C MET A 108 -19.28 -2.17 -8.40
N ASN A 109 -18.45 -1.20 -8.82
CA ASN A 109 -17.51 -0.53 -7.93
C ASN A 109 -18.22 0.15 -6.74
N LYS A 110 -19.35 0.82 -6.99
CA LYS A 110 -20.14 1.45 -5.92
C LYS A 110 -20.63 0.43 -4.90
N ARG A 111 -21.07 -0.75 -5.35
CA ARG A 111 -21.50 -1.84 -4.44
C ARG A 111 -20.33 -2.38 -3.63
N ARG A 112 -19.17 -2.62 -4.26
CA ARG A 112 -17.95 -3.09 -3.58
C ARG A 112 -17.47 -2.08 -2.54
N LYS A 113 -17.49 -0.80 -2.87
CA LYS A 113 -17.14 0.26 -1.92
C LYS A 113 -18.05 0.24 -0.69
N ALA A 114 -19.36 0.10 -0.88
CA ALA A 114 -20.31 0.02 0.23
C ALA A 114 -20.06 -1.21 1.12
N LEU A 115 -19.82 -2.39 0.52
CA LEU A 115 -19.48 -3.60 1.26
C LEU A 115 -18.14 -3.46 2.01
N MET A 116 -17.14 -2.85 1.40
CA MET A 116 -15.86 -2.61 2.08
C MET A 116 -16.02 -1.69 3.29
N GLU A 117 -16.78 -0.60 3.17
CA GLU A 117 -17.02 0.30 4.31
C GLU A 117 -17.81 -0.41 5.41
N GLU A 118 -18.79 -1.26 5.06
CA GLU A 118 -19.53 -2.09 6.03
C GLU A 118 -18.58 -3.07 6.75
N LEU A 119 -17.70 -3.76 6.03
CA LEU A 119 -16.71 -4.66 6.62
C LEU A 119 -15.75 -3.94 7.56
N LEU A 120 -15.25 -2.76 7.19
CA LEU A 120 -14.36 -1.99 8.07
C LEU A 120 -15.06 -1.54 9.36
N ILE A 121 -16.37 -1.32 9.33
CA ILE A 121 -17.18 -0.99 10.53
C ILE A 121 -17.46 -2.23 11.37
N THR A 122 -17.77 -3.37 10.74
CA THR A 122 -18.12 -4.60 11.46
C THR A 122 -16.92 -5.38 11.97
N CYS A 123 -15.75 -5.16 11.37
CA CYS A 123 -14.47 -5.77 11.75
C CYS A 123 -13.42 -4.68 12.08
N PRO A 124 -13.65 -3.87 13.14
CA PRO A 124 -12.84 -2.68 13.43
C PRO A 124 -11.39 -3.01 13.83
N ASP A 125 -11.14 -4.22 14.32
CA ASP A 125 -9.81 -4.66 14.75
C ASP A 125 -9.09 -5.52 13.70
N SER A 126 -9.63 -5.60 12.47
CA SER A 126 -8.97 -6.25 11.33
C SER A 126 -7.72 -5.46 10.87
N GLU A 127 -6.78 -6.13 10.19
CA GLU A 127 -5.62 -5.44 9.57
C GLU A 127 -6.06 -4.29 8.66
N GLN A 128 -7.12 -4.50 7.90
CA GLN A 128 -7.67 -3.55 6.94
C GLN A 128 -8.21 -2.29 7.65
N ALA A 129 -8.99 -2.48 8.72
CA ALA A 129 -9.55 -1.38 9.51
C ALA A 129 -8.45 -0.63 10.27
N MET A 130 -7.45 -1.33 10.81
CA MET A 130 -6.30 -0.71 11.46
C MET A 130 -5.47 0.14 10.48
N VAL A 131 -5.28 -0.32 9.24
CA VAL A 131 -4.59 0.51 8.21
C VAL A 131 -5.42 1.75 7.85
N ARG A 132 -6.75 1.61 7.75
CA ARG A 132 -7.65 2.76 7.56
C ARG A 132 -7.49 3.76 8.70
N ALA A 133 -7.57 3.32 9.95
CA ALA A 133 -7.45 4.17 11.13
C ALA A 133 -6.07 4.84 11.19
N PHE A 134 -4.98 4.08 11.03
CA PHE A 134 -3.62 4.61 11.01
C PHE A 134 -3.43 5.69 9.94
N SER A 135 -4.00 5.50 8.76
CA SER A 135 -3.88 6.47 7.66
C SER A 135 -4.56 7.82 7.93
N CYS A 136 -5.51 7.87 8.85
CA CYS A 136 -6.20 9.11 9.22
C CYS A 136 -5.33 10.07 10.03
N PHE A 137 -4.23 9.60 10.62
CA PHE A 137 -3.29 10.42 11.40
C PHE A 137 -2.24 11.12 10.52
N ALA A 138 -2.03 10.67 9.29
CA ALA A 138 -1.14 11.33 8.33
C ALA A 138 -1.84 12.57 7.77
N ALA A 139 -1.21 13.73 7.94
CA ALA A 139 -1.71 15.01 7.44
C ALA A 139 -1.08 15.38 6.09
N ASP A 140 -1.63 16.41 5.45
CA ASP A 140 -1.00 17.02 4.28
C ASP A 140 0.41 17.54 4.63
N GLY A 141 1.36 17.27 3.74
CA GLY A 141 2.76 17.60 3.93
C GLY A 141 3.57 16.59 4.74
N ASP A 142 2.94 15.59 5.39
CA ASP A 142 3.66 14.51 6.08
C ASP A 142 4.39 13.61 5.07
N CYS A 143 5.54 13.06 5.50
CA CYS A 143 6.23 12.04 4.73
C CYS A 143 5.70 10.65 5.12
N ILE A 144 5.28 9.85 4.14
CA ILE A 144 4.76 8.50 4.36
C ILE A 144 5.68 7.50 3.68
N TYR A 145 6.06 6.46 4.41
CA TYR A 145 6.83 5.33 3.90
C TYR A 145 6.03 4.03 4.03
N LEU A 146 5.84 3.34 2.93
CA LEU A 146 5.10 2.08 2.88
C LEU A 146 6.04 0.90 2.63
N GLY A 147 6.06 -0.02 3.56
CA GLY A 147 6.82 -1.26 3.42
C GLY A 147 6.24 -2.18 2.35
N ASN A 148 7.11 -2.98 1.76
CA ASN A 148 6.72 -4.05 0.84
C ASN A 148 5.83 -5.09 1.52
N SER A 149 5.35 -6.08 0.77
CA SER A 149 4.39 -7.10 1.19
C SER A 149 2.96 -6.54 1.32
N MET A 150 2.26 -6.80 2.43
CA MET A 150 0.87 -6.36 2.61
C MET A 150 0.72 -4.86 2.92
N PRO A 151 1.62 -4.18 3.66
CA PRO A 151 1.42 -2.78 4.03
C PRO A 151 1.12 -1.84 2.85
N VAL A 152 1.93 -1.87 1.79
CA VAL A 152 1.69 -1.03 0.59
C VAL A 152 0.38 -1.40 -0.13
N ARG A 153 -0.01 -2.68 -0.12
CA ARG A 153 -1.26 -3.15 -0.73
C ARG A 153 -2.48 -2.72 0.08
N TYR A 154 -2.40 -2.89 1.39
CA TYR A 154 -3.47 -2.45 2.29
C TYR A 154 -3.62 -0.93 2.26
N TRP A 155 -2.53 -0.17 2.20
CA TRP A 155 -2.62 1.26 2.03
C TRP A 155 -3.35 1.63 0.74
N ASN A 156 -2.99 1.03 -0.38
CA ASN A 156 -3.66 1.29 -1.66
C ASN A 156 -5.16 1.02 -1.60
N SER A 157 -5.58 -0.04 -0.90
CA SER A 157 -6.97 -0.50 -0.89
C SER A 157 -7.81 0.16 0.20
N PHE A 158 -7.24 0.41 1.37
CA PHE A 158 -8.02 0.74 2.56
C PHE A 158 -7.68 2.10 3.18
N ALA A 159 -6.49 2.68 2.95
CA ALA A 159 -6.17 3.99 3.51
C ALA A 159 -7.17 5.05 3.08
N GLN A 160 -7.38 6.06 3.95
CA GLN A 160 -8.27 7.18 3.65
C GLN A 160 -7.86 7.89 2.34
N MET A 161 -8.83 8.53 1.68
CA MET A 161 -8.63 9.28 0.43
C MET A 161 -9.13 10.73 0.53
N ALA A 162 -9.44 11.21 1.73
CA ALA A 162 -10.00 12.53 1.93
C ALA A 162 -8.92 13.64 2.00
N VAL A 163 -7.72 13.26 2.44
CA VAL A 163 -6.58 14.18 2.56
C VAL A 163 -5.52 13.79 1.56
N PRO A 164 -5.05 14.72 0.72
CA PRO A 164 -3.94 14.45 -0.21
C PRO A 164 -2.68 13.99 0.53
N THR A 165 -2.00 13.01 -0.03
CA THR A 165 -0.75 12.46 0.51
C THR A 165 0.29 12.40 -0.61
N GLU A 166 0.88 13.54 -0.94
CA GLU A 166 1.80 13.65 -2.07
C GLU A 166 3.18 13.02 -1.79
N ASN A 167 3.59 12.95 -0.53
CA ASN A 167 4.91 12.49 -0.12
C ASN A 167 4.94 11.00 0.27
N VAL A 168 4.29 10.14 -0.50
CA VAL A 168 4.32 8.70 -0.26
C VAL A 168 5.50 8.06 -0.98
N ARG A 169 6.28 7.25 -0.24
CA ARG A 169 7.46 6.54 -0.74
C ARG A 169 7.39 5.05 -0.39
N ALA A 170 7.96 4.24 -1.23
CA ALA A 170 8.13 2.79 -1.02
C ALA A 170 9.30 2.30 -1.85
N ASN A 171 9.99 1.27 -1.40
CA ASN A 171 11.02 0.59 -2.20
C ASN A 171 10.35 -0.31 -3.24
N ARG A 172 10.03 0.27 -4.40
CA ARG A 172 9.44 -0.49 -5.52
C ARG A 172 10.51 -0.88 -6.53
N GLY A 173 10.30 -2.04 -7.20
CA GLY A 173 11.30 -2.62 -8.09
C GLY A 173 12.10 -3.74 -7.40
N ALA A 174 12.75 -3.47 -6.27
CA ALA A 174 13.28 -4.49 -5.36
C ALA A 174 12.23 -4.79 -4.28
N ASN A 175 11.60 -5.95 -4.35
CA ASN A 175 10.42 -6.28 -3.52
C ASN A 175 10.78 -7.04 -2.23
N GLY A 176 12.03 -6.98 -1.77
CA GLY A 176 12.48 -7.53 -0.49
C GLY A 176 11.88 -6.82 0.70
N ILE A 177 11.98 -7.44 1.86
CA ILE A 177 11.54 -6.88 3.16
C ILE A 177 12.71 -6.33 3.97
N ASP A 178 13.93 -6.49 3.49
CA ASP A 178 15.16 -5.93 4.02
C ASP A 178 15.29 -4.43 3.72
N GLY A 179 15.97 -3.68 4.56
CA GLY A 179 16.28 -2.25 4.35
C GLY A 179 15.06 -1.31 4.34
N GLN A 180 13.89 -1.74 4.82
CA GLN A 180 12.67 -0.93 4.77
C GLN A 180 12.65 0.15 5.86
N ILE A 181 13.10 -0.16 7.07
CA ILE A 181 13.26 0.83 8.14
C ILE A 181 14.37 1.80 7.78
N SER A 182 15.49 1.32 7.25
CA SER A 182 16.57 2.16 6.72
C SER A 182 16.06 3.14 5.68
N GLY A 183 15.21 2.66 4.74
CA GLY A 183 14.56 3.48 3.73
C GLY A 183 13.64 4.55 4.34
N PHE A 184 12.83 4.18 5.33
CA PHE A 184 12.01 5.11 6.09
C PHE A 184 12.83 6.21 6.76
N LEU A 185 13.89 5.83 7.46
CA LEU A 185 14.76 6.80 8.16
C LEU A 185 15.40 7.77 7.17
N GLY A 186 15.83 7.28 6.01
CA GLY A 186 16.37 8.12 4.93
C GLY A 186 15.35 9.12 4.38
N VAL A 187 14.11 8.68 4.13
CA VAL A 187 13.00 9.55 3.69
C VAL A 187 12.65 10.57 4.77
N SER A 188 12.57 10.14 6.03
CA SER A 188 12.16 10.98 7.15
C SER A 188 13.20 12.00 7.61
N ALA A 189 14.45 11.88 7.13
CA ALA A 189 15.58 12.67 7.64
C ALA A 189 15.36 14.19 7.56
N ARG A 190 14.56 14.66 6.60
CA ARG A 190 14.26 16.08 6.38
C ARG A 190 12.79 16.44 6.58
N CYS A 191 12.01 15.53 7.15
CA CYS A 191 10.59 15.74 7.40
C CYS A 191 10.35 16.14 8.86
N SER A 192 9.53 17.15 9.08
CA SER A 192 9.09 17.53 10.43
C SER A 192 8.22 16.44 11.06
N ARG A 193 7.44 15.73 10.23
CA ARG A 193 6.58 14.63 10.65
C ARG A 193 6.58 13.54 9.59
N SER A 194 6.70 12.28 10.03
CA SER A 194 6.78 11.14 9.13
C SER A 194 6.17 9.89 9.72
N TRP A 195 5.58 9.08 8.84
CA TRP A 195 4.87 7.87 9.16
C TRP A 195 5.41 6.71 8.32
N ALA A 196 5.69 5.59 8.94
CA ALA A 196 5.96 4.36 8.22
C ALA A 196 4.92 3.31 8.57
N LEU A 197 4.58 2.46 7.61
CA LEU A 197 3.78 1.27 7.84
C LEU A 197 4.52 0.07 7.25
N VAL A 198 4.94 -0.87 8.11
CA VAL A 198 5.69 -2.07 7.72
C VAL A 198 5.06 -3.32 8.36
N GLY A 199 5.38 -4.50 7.85
CA GLY A 199 5.00 -5.75 8.51
C GLY A 199 5.99 -6.15 9.60
N ASP A 200 5.59 -7.09 10.44
CA ASP A 200 6.38 -7.64 11.54
C ASP A 200 7.70 -8.27 11.07
N LEU A 201 7.68 -9.16 10.08
CA LEU A 201 8.90 -9.77 9.53
C LEU A 201 9.82 -8.72 8.91
N THR A 202 9.27 -7.67 8.31
CA THR A 202 10.02 -6.52 7.79
C THR A 202 10.74 -5.79 8.92
N ALA A 203 10.01 -5.49 9.99
CA ALA A 203 10.55 -4.81 11.16
C ALA A 203 11.64 -5.64 11.85
N MET A 204 11.48 -6.96 11.94
CA MET A 204 12.49 -7.86 12.47
C MET A 204 13.77 -7.88 11.61
N ASN A 205 13.64 -7.86 10.29
CA ASN A 205 14.78 -7.91 9.39
C ASN A 205 15.65 -6.64 9.42
N ASP A 206 15.08 -5.47 9.72
CA ASP A 206 15.79 -4.19 9.62
C ASP A 206 15.73 -3.36 10.92
N SER A 207 15.42 -3.99 12.07
CA SER A 207 15.30 -3.29 13.37
C SER A 207 16.59 -2.58 13.81
N ASN A 208 17.75 -3.07 13.36
CA ASN A 208 19.04 -2.44 13.69
C ASN A 208 19.23 -1.05 13.06
N ALA A 209 18.48 -0.73 11.99
CA ALA A 209 18.48 0.60 11.38
C ALA A 209 18.07 1.70 12.37
N LEU A 210 17.27 1.37 13.39
CA LEU A 210 16.83 2.31 14.43
C LEU A 210 17.99 2.90 15.22
N ALA A 211 19.18 2.30 15.20
CA ALA A 211 20.42 2.87 15.73
C ALA A 211 20.80 4.21 15.08
N LEU A 212 20.24 4.54 13.92
CA LEU A 212 20.46 5.81 13.22
C LEU A 212 19.61 6.96 13.76
N LEU A 213 18.56 6.70 14.54
CA LEU A 213 17.65 7.73 15.07
C LEU A 213 18.37 8.92 15.73
N PRO A 214 19.41 8.72 16.57
CA PRO A 214 20.12 9.85 17.18
C PRO A 214 20.93 10.71 16.22
N GLN A 215 21.11 10.27 14.98
CA GLN A 215 21.88 10.99 13.95
C GLN A 215 20.96 11.80 13.02
N LEU A 216 19.64 11.66 13.16
CA LEU A 216 18.68 12.36 12.33
C LEU A 216 18.31 13.71 12.94
N ASP A 217 17.93 14.66 12.08
CA ASP A 217 17.41 15.95 12.50
C ASP A 217 16.13 15.78 13.35
N THR A 218 15.76 16.83 14.07
CA THR A 218 14.53 16.89 14.85
C THR A 218 13.31 16.62 13.96
N GLY A 219 12.35 15.87 14.48
CA GLY A 219 11.12 15.52 13.77
C GLY A 219 10.38 14.37 14.44
N THR A 220 9.07 14.37 14.32
CA THR A 220 8.23 13.30 14.82
C THR A 220 8.23 12.13 13.82
N ARG A 221 8.58 10.93 14.28
CA ARG A 221 8.63 9.72 13.48
C ARG A 221 7.79 8.62 14.11
N VAL A 222 6.83 8.13 13.38
CA VAL A 222 5.96 7.02 13.80
C VAL A 222 6.22 5.82 12.91
N LEU A 223 6.76 4.76 13.49
CA LEU A 223 6.94 3.46 12.86
C LEU A 223 5.75 2.57 13.23
N GLY A 224 4.77 2.45 12.36
CA GLY A 224 3.67 1.50 12.45
C GLY A 224 4.13 0.11 12.01
N VAL A 225 4.00 -0.88 12.89
CA VAL A 225 4.32 -2.27 12.60
C VAL A 225 3.05 -3.10 12.69
N ILE A 226 2.58 -3.63 11.55
CA ILE A 226 1.49 -4.61 11.55
C ILE A 226 2.06 -5.94 12.03
N ASN A 227 1.72 -6.31 13.26
CA ASN A 227 2.13 -7.57 13.87
C ASN A 227 1.00 -8.60 13.81
N ASN A 228 0.90 -9.31 12.69
CA ASN A 228 -0.07 -10.38 12.48
C ASN A 228 0.52 -11.78 12.75
N GLY A 229 1.73 -11.85 13.32
CA GLY A 229 2.41 -13.08 13.71
C GLY A 229 3.02 -13.84 12.53
N GLY A 230 3.50 -13.13 11.48
CA GLY A 230 4.27 -13.74 10.39
C GLY A 230 3.90 -13.25 8.98
N GLY A 231 4.35 -13.97 7.97
CA GLY A 231 4.19 -13.60 6.56
C GLY A 231 2.77 -13.80 6.03
N GLY A 232 1.83 -12.91 6.38
CA GLY A 232 0.42 -12.97 5.99
C GLY A 232 0.20 -13.10 4.47
N ILE A 233 1.04 -12.47 3.66
CA ILE A 233 0.97 -12.57 2.19
C ILE A 233 1.05 -14.03 1.68
N PHE A 234 1.76 -14.90 2.38
CA PHE A 234 1.93 -16.29 1.98
C PHE A 234 0.73 -17.17 2.33
N ARG A 235 -0.14 -16.74 3.27
CA ARG A 235 -1.38 -17.43 3.59
C ARG A 235 -2.40 -17.35 2.45
N ALA A 236 -2.40 -16.23 1.73
CA ALA A 236 -3.33 -15.96 0.63
C ALA A 236 -2.83 -16.44 -0.75
N LEU A 237 -1.70 -17.16 -0.82
CA LEU A 237 -1.20 -17.66 -2.10
C LEU A 237 -2.09 -18.79 -2.63
N PRO A 238 -2.41 -18.81 -3.94
CA PRO A 238 -3.06 -19.95 -4.56
C PRO A 238 -2.25 -21.23 -4.34
N GLY A 239 -2.91 -22.30 -3.90
CA GLY A 239 -2.25 -23.57 -3.60
C GLY A 239 -1.51 -23.63 -2.26
N ALA A 240 -1.67 -22.65 -1.37
CA ALA A 240 -1.13 -22.72 -0.02
C ALA A 240 -1.60 -23.99 0.72
N ASP A 241 -2.82 -24.45 0.42
CA ASP A 241 -3.43 -25.64 1.05
C ASP A 241 -2.76 -26.96 0.67
N VAL A 242 -2.08 -27.03 -0.49
CA VAL A 242 -1.40 -28.27 -0.95
C VAL A 242 0.00 -28.41 -0.35
N HIS A 243 0.52 -27.39 0.33
CA HIS A 243 1.81 -27.48 0.97
C HIS A 243 1.73 -28.20 2.33
N SER A 244 2.77 -28.95 2.68
CA SER A 244 2.88 -29.53 4.01
C SER A 244 2.91 -28.43 5.08
N GLU A 245 2.51 -28.77 6.31
CA GLU A 245 2.58 -27.84 7.44
C GLU A 245 4.00 -27.28 7.63
N ALA A 246 5.03 -28.11 7.49
CA ALA A 246 6.42 -27.67 7.57
C ALA A 246 6.76 -26.61 6.51
N MET A 247 6.29 -26.79 5.28
CA MET A 247 6.50 -25.82 4.20
C MET A 247 5.72 -24.53 4.47
N ARG A 248 4.46 -24.61 4.92
CA ARG A 248 3.68 -23.42 5.31
C ARG A 248 4.37 -22.64 6.41
N ASN A 249 4.86 -23.33 7.45
CA ASN A 249 5.58 -22.71 8.56
C ASN A 249 6.88 -22.04 8.10
N LEU A 250 7.60 -22.66 7.16
CA LEU A 250 8.81 -22.08 6.57
C LEU A 250 8.51 -20.79 5.79
N LEU A 251 7.42 -20.74 5.05
CA LEU A 251 7.01 -19.56 4.25
C LEU A 251 6.42 -18.45 5.14
N VAL A 252 5.51 -18.82 6.04
CA VAL A 252 4.81 -17.86 6.90
C VAL A 252 5.69 -17.39 8.05
N GLN A 253 6.62 -18.20 8.53
CA GLN A 253 7.49 -17.89 9.67
C GLN A 253 6.69 -17.41 10.90
N PRO A 254 5.75 -18.23 11.41
CA PRO A 254 4.86 -17.81 12.48
C PRO A 254 5.64 -17.50 13.75
N HIS A 255 5.23 -16.44 14.45
CA HIS A 255 5.86 -16.00 15.70
C HIS A 255 4.84 -15.32 16.64
N ALA A 256 5.25 -15.13 17.90
CA ALA A 256 4.48 -14.43 18.92
C ALA A 256 5.31 -13.32 19.59
N TYR A 257 6.23 -12.71 18.85
CA TYR A 257 7.09 -11.65 19.38
C TYR A 257 6.35 -10.32 19.45
N SER A 258 6.66 -9.52 20.47
CA SER A 258 6.27 -8.11 20.57
C SER A 258 7.46 -7.21 20.24
N PHE A 259 7.17 -6.07 19.67
CA PHE A 259 8.17 -5.05 19.32
C PHE A 259 8.51 -4.09 20.48
N LYS A 260 7.92 -4.30 21.67
CA LYS A 260 8.16 -3.48 22.84
C LYS A 260 9.65 -3.40 23.22
N ALA A 261 10.32 -4.54 23.29
CA ALA A 261 11.75 -4.58 23.63
C ALA A 261 12.63 -3.87 22.60
N ILE A 262 12.26 -3.90 21.31
CA ILE A 262 12.94 -3.17 20.24
C ILE A 262 12.75 -1.67 20.42
N ALA A 263 11.54 -1.21 20.72
CA ALA A 263 11.28 0.20 20.99
C ALA A 263 12.11 0.70 22.18
N GLU A 264 12.10 -0.04 23.29
CA GLU A 264 12.86 0.28 24.51
C GLU A 264 14.37 0.33 24.24
N GLN A 265 14.91 -0.63 23.47
CA GLN A 265 16.33 -0.69 23.11
C GLN A 265 16.80 0.57 22.37
N TRP A 266 15.98 1.12 21.52
CA TRP A 266 16.31 2.27 20.68
C TRP A 266 15.73 3.59 21.18
N GLY A 267 15.20 3.63 22.41
CA GLY A 267 14.67 4.84 23.05
C GLY A 267 13.40 5.40 22.41
N MET A 268 12.62 4.54 21.74
CA MET A 268 11.33 4.91 21.16
C MET A 268 10.20 4.75 22.19
N ARG A 269 9.20 5.62 22.13
CA ARG A 269 7.93 5.41 22.83
C ARG A 269 7.20 4.24 22.17
N TYR A 270 6.84 3.24 22.97
CA TYR A 270 6.07 2.10 22.50
C TYR A 270 4.58 2.32 22.71
N LEU A 271 3.78 2.05 21.68
CA LEU A 271 2.32 2.02 21.73
C LEU A 271 1.83 0.66 21.23
N ALA A 272 0.99 -0.01 22.00
CA ALA A 272 0.29 -1.21 21.57
C ALA A 272 -1.12 -0.84 21.11
N ILE A 273 -1.43 -1.06 19.86
CA ILE A 273 -2.73 -0.77 19.23
C ILE A 273 -3.41 -2.11 18.96
N ARG A 274 -4.47 -2.42 19.69
CA ARG A 274 -5.24 -3.67 19.59
C ARG A 274 -6.69 -3.45 19.17
N THR A 275 -7.21 -2.28 19.48
CA THR A 275 -8.58 -1.88 19.18
C THR A 275 -8.62 -0.50 18.53
N ALA A 276 -9.76 -0.13 17.98
CA ALA A 276 -9.94 1.19 17.36
C ALA A 276 -9.70 2.34 18.36
N GLU A 277 -10.05 2.15 19.63
CA GLU A 277 -9.88 3.17 20.70
C GLU A 277 -8.39 3.40 21.03
N ASP A 278 -7.52 2.40 20.84
CA ASP A 278 -6.11 2.53 21.12
C ASP A 278 -5.41 3.54 20.21
N PHE A 279 -6.01 3.85 19.06
CA PHE A 279 -5.48 4.87 18.14
C PHE A 279 -5.49 6.28 18.72
N ASP A 280 -6.33 6.58 19.71
CA ASP A 280 -6.37 7.89 20.39
C ASP A 280 -5.00 8.25 21.02
N GLN A 281 -4.15 7.25 21.27
CA GLN A 281 -2.79 7.46 21.75
C GLN A 281 -1.90 8.21 20.72
N LEU A 282 -2.24 8.15 19.43
CA LEU A 282 -1.52 8.87 18.37
C LEU A 282 -1.89 10.36 18.29
N ASP A 283 -3.05 10.77 18.81
CA ASP A 283 -3.44 12.19 18.90
C ASP A 283 -2.58 12.96 19.91
N ALA A 284 -2.07 12.28 20.93
CA ALA A 284 -1.29 12.85 22.01
C ALA A 284 0.24 12.77 21.78
N LEU A 285 0.68 12.77 20.52
CA LEU A 285 2.11 12.75 20.22
C LEU A 285 2.73 14.12 20.42
N GLU A 286 3.81 14.16 21.22
CA GLU A 286 4.62 15.36 21.37
C GLU A 286 5.48 15.59 20.12
N GLU A 287 5.83 16.85 19.87
CA GLU A 287 6.78 17.19 18.81
C GLU A 287 8.14 16.48 19.03
N ASN A 288 8.75 16.06 17.92
CA ASN A 288 10.03 15.35 17.92
C ASN A 288 10.02 13.97 18.59
N SER A 289 8.86 13.41 18.88
CA SER A 289 8.77 12.08 19.46
C SER A 289 9.14 10.98 18.43
N GLN A 290 9.81 9.95 18.94
CA GLN A 290 10.13 8.74 18.17
C GLN A 290 9.22 7.62 18.69
N VAL A 291 8.33 7.13 17.87
CA VAL A 291 7.25 6.20 18.28
C VAL A 291 7.29 4.93 17.48
N LEU A 292 7.19 3.79 18.15
CA LEU A 292 6.88 2.50 17.55
C LEU A 292 5.45 2.13 17.96
N ALA A 293 4.54 2.16 16.98
CA ALA A 293 3.15 1.76 17.14
C ALA A 293 2.99 0.31 16.60
N GLU A 294 2.84 -0.64 17.50
CA GLU A 294 2.60 -2.03 17.17
C GLU A 294 1.10 -2.25 16.98
N LEU A 295 0.67 -2.41 15.73
CA LEU A 295 -0.70 -2.72 15.35
C LEU A 295 -0.88 -4.24 15.42
N ILE A 296 -1.72 -4.70 16.36
CA ILE A 296 -1.93 -6.11 16.68
C ILE A 296 -3.36 -6.48 16.29
N PRO A 297 -3.59 -6.83 15.03
CA PRO A 297 -4.94 -7.08 14.53
C PRO A 297 -5.55 -8.35 15.14
N ASP A 298 -6.87 -8.34 15.21
CA ASP A 298 -7.64 -9.55 15.45
C ASP A 298 -7.63 -10.43 14.21
N ARG A 299 -7.19 -11.66 14.38
CA ARG A 299 -7.03 -12.59 13.26
C ARG A 299 -8.37 -13.05 12.69
N GLU A 300 -9.37 -13.28 13.54
CA GLU A 300 -10.69 -13.76 13.11
C GLU A 300 -11.43 -12.69 12.32
N GLN A 301 -11.23 -11.41 12.67
CA GLN A 301 -11.78 -10.29 11.91
C GLN A 301 -11.02 -10.04 10.58
N THR A 302 -9.76 -10.45 10.50
CA THR A 302 -8.91 -10.23 9.31
C THR A 302 -9.15 -11.28 8.22
N GLU A 303 -9.36 -12.54 8.58
CA GLU A 303 -9.61 -13.70 7.70
C GLU A 303 -11.08 -13.79 7.29
#